data_7ef7339f3f649b0555eaa21eeb833c65
#
_entry.id   7ef7339f3f649b0555eaa21eeb833c65
#
_cell.length_a   1.000
_cell.length_b   1.000
_cell.length_c   1.000
_cell.angle_alpha   90.00
_cell.angle_beta   90.00
_cell.angle_gamma   90.00
#
_symmetry.space_group_name_H-M   'P 1'
#
loop_
_entity.id
_entity.type
_entity.pdbx_description
1 polymer ?
#
loop_
_entity_poly.entity_id
_entity_poly.type
_entity_poly.pdbx_seq_one_letter_code
_entity_poly.pdbx_strand_id
1 'polypeptide(L)'
;MSDYILPVVWENPTSMGGAWGGLNQPTAGARFEQTLPKGDQPFQLYTLPTPNGIKATIMLEELKELGVAQAGYDAYRIKIGDGDQFGSDFVSINPNSKIPAMMDYSEDQPVRVFESANILLYLAEKFGKLIPTDHAKRTEVLNWLFWQTGAAPFLGGGFGHFFHYAPEKIEYAINRFAMEAKRQLDLLDKELATKPYIAGDEYTIADIAIWSWYGRLAQDKIWDKAGIFLDVKEYKHLQAWTEKIADRPAVKRGLEVDYKDI
;
A
#
# COMPACT_ATOMS: atom_id res chain seq x y z
N MET A 1 -0.71 31.98 14.76
CA MET A 1 -2.00 31.26 14.61
C MET A 1 -2.48 31.57 13.22
N SER A 2 -3.01 30.61 12.48
CA SER A 2 -3.52 30.85 11.13
C SER A 2 -4.80 31.69 11.24
N ASP A 3 -4.90 32.75 10.41
CA ASP A 3 -6.10 33.60 10.31
C ASP A 3 -7.24 32.92 9.51
N TYR A 4 -7.13 31.60 9.30
CA TYR A 4 -8.12 30.82 8.55
C TYR A 4 -9.43 30.72 9.31
N ILE A 5 -10.48 31.30 8.71
CA ILE A 5 -11.84 31.21 9.21
C ILE A 5 -12.55 30.10 8.45
N LEU A 6 -13.13 29.14 9.18
CA LEU A 6 -13.88 28.04 8.58
C LEU A 6 -15.11 28.58 7.83
N PRO A 7 -15.26 28.32 6.54
CA PRO A 7 -16.49 28.66 5.81
C PRO A 7 -17.65 27.79 6.28
N VAL A 8 -18.89 28.26 6.05
CA VAL A 8 -20.11 27.47 6.35
C VAL A 8 -20.20 26.23 5.46
N VAL A 9 -19.81 26.37 4.20
CA VAL A 9 -19.70 25.26 3.23
C VAL A 9 -18.31 25.32 2.62
N TRP A 10 -17.62 24.18 2.59
CA TRP A 10 -16.30 24.12 1.97
C TRP A 10 -16.42 24.23 0.45
N GLU A 11 -15.61 25.07 -0.14
CA GLU A 11 -15.46 25.22 -1.58
C GLU A 11 -14.06 24.75 -1.97
N ASN A 12 -13.97 24.04 -3.12
CA ASN A 12 -12.68 23.56 -3.60
C ASN A 12 -11.82 24.75 -4.07
N PRO A 13 -10.68 25.01 -3.44
CA PRO A 13 -9.80 26.08 -3.91
C PRO A 13 -9.23 25.73 -5.30
N THR A 14 -8.95 26.74 -6.11
CA THR A 14 -8.40 26.56 -7.46
C THR A 14 -7.03 25.87 -7.44
N SER A 15 -6.29 25.99 -6.36
CA SER A 15 -5.05 25.24 -6.10
C SER A 15 -4.84 25.09 -4.61
N MET A 16 -4.53 23.86 -4.18
CA MET A 16 -4.08 23.60 -2.81
C MET A 16 -2.56 23.61 -2.68
N GLY A 17 -1.83 23.90 -3.74
CA GLY A 17 -0.37 23.85 -3.78
C GLY A 17 0.22 22.44 -3.64
N GLY A 18 1.56 22.37 -3.62
CA GLY A 18 2.29 21.11 -3.50
C GLY A 18 2.24 20.22 -4.75
N ALA A 19 2.93 19.08 -4.68
CA ALA A 19 3.10 18.17 -5.80
C ALA A 19 1.78 17.56 -6.34
N TRP A 20 0.73 17.52 -5.51
CA TRP A 20 -0.55 16.87 -5.81
C TRP A 20 -1.73 17.85 -5.93
N GLY A 21 -1.46 19.16 -5.85
CA GLY A 21 -2.49 20.19 -5.76
C GLY A 21 -3.45 20.27 -6.95
N GLY A 22 -3.00 19.86 -8.15
CA GLY A 22 -3.81 19.86 -9.38
C GLY A 22 -4.47 18.50 -9.69
N LEU A 23 -4.10 17.42 -9.00
CA LEU A 23 -4.55 16.07 -9.31
C LEU A 23 -5.81 15.66 -8.56
N ASN A 24 -5.90 16.01 -7.28
CA ASN A 24 -7.05 15.65 -6.46
C ASN A 24 -8.22 16.61 -6.71
N GLN A 25 -9.40 16.03 -6.86
CA GLN A 25 -10.66 16.76 -7.02
C GLN A 25 -11.74 16.14 -6.13
N PRO A 26 -12.76 16.90 -5.72
CA PRO A 26 -13.84 16.40 -4.87
C PRO A 26 -14.87 15.55 -5.61
N THR A 27 -14.59 15.15 -6.85
CA THR A 27 -15.46 14.35 -7.70
C THR A 27 -14.77 13.04 -8.07
N ALA A 28 -15.52 11.94 -8.06
CA ALA A 28 -15.10 10.63 -8.55
C ALA A 28 -15.45 10.46 -10.04
N GLY A 29 -14.91 9.40 -10.66
CA GLY A 29 -15.20 9.03 -12.04
C GLY A 29 -14.04 9.29 -13.00
N ALA A 30 -14.20 8.81 -14.24
CA ALA A 30 -13.22 8.97 -15.28
C ALA A 30 -13.15 10.45 -15.76
N ARG A 31 -11.95 10.88 -16.12
CA ARG A 31 -11.69 12.24 -16.60
C ARG A 31 -11.34 12.29 -18.09
N PHE A 32 -10.98 11.16 -18.65
CA PHE A 32 -10.64 11.00 -20.07
C PHE A 32 -10.79 9.55 -20.50
N GLU A 33 -10.93 9.34 -21.80
CA GLU A 33 -10.93 8.00 -22.38
C GLU A 33 -9.52 7.40 -22.37
N GLN A 34 -9.43 6.13 -21.97
CA GLN A 34 -8.18 5.39 -21.89
C GLN A 34 -8.44 3.94 -22.28
N THR A 35 -7.50 3.32 -22.96
CA THR A 35 -7.46 1.87 -23.16
C THR A 35 -6.23 1.32 -22.45
N LEU A 36 -6.43 0.45 -21.47
CA LEU A 36 -5.34 -0.20 -20.78
C LEU A 36 -4.83 -1.40 -21.56
N PRO A 37 -3.49 -1.60 -21.64
CA PRO A 37 -2.93 -2.77 -22.28
C PRO A 37 -3.26 -4.03 -21.47
N LYS A 38 -3.38 -5.16 -22.18
CA LYS A 38 -3.52 -6.51 -21.64
C LYS A 38 -2.46 -7.39 -22.27
N GLY A 39 -1.68 -8.09 -21.45
CA GLY A 39 -0.70 -9.09 -21.87
C GLY A 39 -1.24 -10.52 -21.82
N ASP A 40 -0.34 -11.47 -21.84
CA ASP A 40 -0.66 -12.91 -21.95
C ASP A 40 -0.84 -13.59 -20.60
N GLN A 41 -0.41 -12.97 -19.52
CA GLN A 41 -0.49 -13.56 -18.19
C GLN A 41 -1.92 -13.48 -17.61
N PRO A 42 -2.33 -14.43 -16.76
CA PRO A 42 -3.68 -14.44 -16.20
C PRO A 42 -3.97 -13.22 -15.33
N PHE A 43 -2.98 -12.70 -14.58
CA PHE A 43 -3.16 -11.51 -13.76
C PHE A 43 -2.59 -10.28 -14.46
N GLN A 44 -3.42 -9.27 -14.64
CA GLN A 44 -3.03 -7.99 -15.20
C GLN A 44 -3.02 -6.95 -14.07
N LEU A 45 -1.84 -6.52 -13.65
CA LEU A 45 -1.64 -5.63 -12.50
C LEU A 45 -1.31 -4.21 -12.98
N TYR A 46 -2.15 -3.26 -12.65
CA TYR A 46 -1.99 -1.85 -12.95
C TYR A 46 -1.57 -1.09 -11.69
N THR A 47 -0.32 -0.67 -11.60
CA THR A 47 0.26 -0.18 -10.33
C THR A 47 1.48 0.71 -10.52
N LEU A 48 2.10 1.10 -9.41
CA LEU A 48 3.36 1.84 -9.30
C LEU A 48 4.10 1.36 -8.04
N PRO A 49 5.44 1.39 -7.94
CA PRO A 49 6.20 0.95 -6.77
C PRO A 49 6.06 1.91 -5.56
N THR A 50 4.83 2.15 -5.14
CA THR A 50 4.46 2.82 -3.88
C THR A 50 4.27 1.78 -2.77
N PRO A 51 4.20 2.16 -1.50
CA PRO A 51 3.94 1.21 -0.41
C PRO A 51 2.68 0.35 -0.62
N ASN A 52 1.63 0.86 -1.25
CA ASN A 52 0.47 0.04 -1.58
C ASN A 52 0.69 -0.83 -2.82
N GLY A 53 1.38 -0.31 -3.84
CA GLY A 53 1.64 -1.02 -5.09
C GLY A 53 2.52 -2.25 -4.90
N ILE A 54 3.58 -2.13 -4.09
CA ILE A 54 4.51 -3.25 -3.84
C ILE A 54 3.88 -4.40 -3.05
N LYS A 55 2.76 -4.20 -2.35
CA LYS A 55 2.01 -5.31 -1.73
C LYS A 55 1.64 -6.36 -2.77
N ALA A 56 1.06 -5.93 -3.89
CA ALA A 56 0.60 -6.82 -4.95
C ALA A 56 1.77 -7.54 -5.65
N THR A 57 2.85 -6.82 -5.96
CA THR A 57 4.02 -7.43 -6.61
C THR A 57 4.74 -8.40 -5.68
N ILE A 58 4.92 -8.08 -4.40
CA ILE A 58 5.48 -8.99 -3.40
C ILE A 58 4.61 -10.24 -3.29
N MET A 59 3.29 -10.09 -3.18
CA MET A 59 2.37 -11.24 -3.08
C MET A 59 2.51 -12.19 -4.27
N LEU A 60 2.52 -11.65 -5.49
CA LEU A 60 2.63 -12.46 -6.70
C LEU A 60 4.00 -13.16 -6.79
N GLU A 61 5.07 -12.48 -6.38
CA GLU A 61 6.40 -13.10 -6.31
C GLU A 61 6.53 -14.15 -5.19
N GLU A 62 5.87 -13.96 -4.04
CA GLU A 62 5.79 -14.98 -2.99
C GLU A 62 5.02 -16.22 -3.45
N LEU A 63 3.94 -16.05 -4.20
CA LEU A 63 3.22 -17.18 -4.79
C LEU A 63 4.08 -17.96 -5.77
N LYS A 64 4.86 -17.29 -6.62
CA LYS A 64 5.84 -17.94 -7.51
C LYS A 64 6.92 -18.69 -6.73
N GLU A 65 7.45 -18.09 -5.66
CA GLU A 65 8.43 -18.72 -4.78
C GLU A 65 7.88 -19.99 -4.11
N LEU A 66 6.58 -19.99 -3.80
CA LEU A 66 5.86 -21.14 -3.25
C LEU A 66 5.44 -22.18 -4.33
N GLY A 67 5.90 -22.03 -5.57
CA GLY A 67 5.67 -22.96 -6.66
C GLY A 67 4.29 -22.86 -7.31
N VAL A 68 3.58 -21.75 -7.14
CA VAL A 68 2.27 -21.52 -7.79
C VAL A 68 2.50 -21.06 -9.24
N ALA A 69 2.54 -22.02 -10.15
CA ALA A 69 2.78 -21.74 -11.58
C ALA A 69 1.72 -20.82 -12.22
N GLN A 70 0.50 -20.85 -11.69
CA GLN A 70 -0.64 -20.07 -12.18
C GLN A 70 -0.60 -18.60 -11.72
N ALA A 71 0.36 -18.19 -10.87
CA ALA A 71 0.50 -16.81 -10.40
C ALA A 71 1.27 -15.90 -11.38
N GLY A 72 1.29 -16.22 -12.67
CA GLY A 72 1.87 -15.39 -13.71
C GLY A 72 1.15 -14.05 -13.83
N TYR A 73 1.90 -12.95 -13.98
CA TYR A 73 1.30 -11.63 -14.10
C TYR A 73 2.08 -10.73 -15.06
N ASP A 74 1.37 -9.77 -15.65
CA ASP A 74 1.92 -8.62 -16.33
C ASP A 74 1.70 -7.39 -15.44
N ALA A 75 2.73 -6.58 -15.26
CA ALA A 75 2.67 -5.35 -14.46
C ALA A 75 2.77 -4.13 -15.36
N TYR A 76 1.80 -3.21 -15.25
CA TYR A 76 1.74 -1.96 -16.01
C TYR A 76 1.87 -0.77 -15.09
N ARG A 77 2.66 0.20 -15.53
CA ARG A 77 2.96 1.42 -14.77
C ARG A 77 1.85 2.44 -14.93
N ILE A 78 1.19 2.78 -13.84
CA ILE A 78 0.25 3.89 -13.75
C ILE A 78 0.98 5.12 -13.20
N LYS A 79 1.24 6.09 -14.04
CA LYS A 79 1.93 7.34 -13.68
C LYS A 79 0.95 8.27 -12.95
N ILE A 80 0.84 8.08 -11.63
CA ILE A 80 -0.14 8.83 -10.81
C ILE A 80 0.09 10.34 -10.83
N GLY A 81 1.31 10.80 -11.09
CA GLY A 81 1.64 12.21 -11.27
C GLY A 81 1.06 12.79 -12.56
N ASP A 82 0.88 11.98 -13.59
CA ASP A 82 0.32 12.36 -14.89
C ASP A 82 -1.22 12.19 -14.93
N GLY A 83 -1.78 11.53 -13.91
CA GLY A 83 -3.22 11.33 -13.77
C GLY A 83 -3.77 10.08 -14.43
N ASP A 84 -2.92 9.12 -14.83
CA ASP A 84 -3.33 7.87 -15.52
C ASP A 84 -4.44 7.11 -14.79
N GLN A 85 -4.49 7.18 -13.46
CA GLN A 85 -5.50 6.56 -12.61
C GLN A 85 -6.92 7.10 -12.82
N PHE A 86 -7.07 8.19 -13.57
CA PHE A 86 -8.36 8.81 -13.88
C PHE A 86 -8.86 8.48 -15.30
N GLY A 87 -8.17 7.60 -16.02
CA GLY A 87 -8.63 7.11 -17.31
C GLY A 87 -9.82 6.13 -17.19
N SER A 88 -10.66 6.06 -18.22
CA SER A 88 -11.93 5.30 -18.21
C SER A 88 -11.73 3.83 -17.90
N ASP A 89 -10.75 3.15 -18.50
CA ASP A 89 -10.49 1.74 -18.25
C ASP A 89 -9.98 1.48 -16.84
N PHE A 90 -9.06 2.33 -16.32
CA PHE A 90 -8.59 2.18 -14.96
C PHE A 90 -9.73 2.38 -13.95
N VAL A 91 -10.58 3.40 -14.15
CA VAL A 91 -11.74 3.67 -13.30
C VAL A 91 -12.77 2.53 -13.35
N SER A 92 -12.90 1.83 -14.48
CA SER A 92 -13.77 0.66 -14.58
C SER A 92 -13.30 -0.50 -13.70
N ILE A 93 -11.98 -0.64 -13.49
CA ILE A 93 -11.40 -1.62 -12.59
C ILE A 93 -11.50 -1.12 -11.14
N ASN A 94 -11.04 0.10 -10.89
CA ASN A 94 -11.08 0.72 -9.55
C ASN A 94 -11.78 2.08 -9.56
N PRO A 95 -13.07 2.14 -9.18
CA PRO A 95 -13.82 3.40 -9.16
C PRO A 95 -13.28 4.44 -8.16
N ASN A 96 -12.42 4.04 -7.23
CA ASN A 96 -11.72 4.95 -6.31
C ASN A 96 -10.51 5.65 -6.96
N SER A 97 -10.14 5.29 -8.20
CA SER A 97 -9.01 5.88 -8.93
C SER A 97 -7.70 5.84 -8.12
N LYS A 98 -7.42 4.72 -7.48
CA LYS A 98 -6.20 4.48 -6.68
C LYS A 98 -5.50 3.18 -7.11
N ILE A 99 -4.18 3.21 -7.20
CA ILE A 99 -3.34 2.03 -7.39
C ILE A 99 -3.13 1.30 -6.04
N PRO A 100 -2.89 -0.02 -6.07
CA PRO A 100 -2.97 -0.94 -7.20
C PRO A 100 -4.40 -1.32 -7.59
N ALA A 101 -4.59 -1.74 -8.83
CA ALA A 101 -5.77 -2.40 -9.33
C ALA A 101 -5.37 -3.61 -10.18
N MET A 102 -6.16 -4.68 -10.18
CA MET A 102 -5.83 -5.93 -10.84
C MET A 102 -7.05 -6.51 -11.55
N MET A 103 -6.82 -7.11 -12.72
CA MET A 103 -7.78 -7.98 -13.39
C MET A 103 -7.27 -9.43 -13.35
N ASP A 104 -8.12 -10.36 -12.95
CA ASP A 104 -7.88 -11.79 -13.07
C ASP A 104 -8.66 -12.32 -14.28
N TYR A 105 -7.94 -12.84 -15.25
CA TYR A 105 -8.46 -13.46 -16.46
C TYR A 105 -8.31 -14.99 -16.45
N SER A 106 -8.00 -15.60 -15.32
CA SER A 106 -7.89 -17.06 -15.20
C SER A 106 -9.24 -17.76 -15.00
N GLU A 107 -10.29 -17.01 -14.76
CA GLU A 107 -11.66 -17.50 -14.61
C GLU A 107 -12.46 -17.32 -15.92
N ASP A 108 -13.56 -18.04 -16.07
CA ASP A 108 -14.46 -17.92 -17.23
C ASP A 108 -14.99 -16.50 -17.46
N GLN A 109 -15.21 -15.77 -16.35
CA GLN A 109 -15.52 -14.35 -16.36
C GLN A 109 -14.40 -13.58 -15.67
N PRO A 110 -13.87 -12.52 -16.30
CA PRO A 110 -12.82 -11.72 -15.70
C PRO A 110 -13.26 -11.10 -14.37
N VAL A 111 -12.40 -11.18 -13.36
CA VAL A 111 -12.65 -10.62 -12.03
C VAL A 111 -11.81 -9.39 -11.82
N ARG A 112 -12.44 -8.26 -11.53
CA ARG A 112 -11.73 -7.06 -11.09
C ARG A 112 -11.44 -7.12 -9.60
N VAL A 113 -10.22 -6.79 -9.20
CA VAL A 113 -9.80 -6.77 -7.80
C VAL A 113 -9.12 -5.44 -7.51
N PHE A 114 -9.63 -4.68 -6.57
CA PHE A 114 -9.03 -3.43 -6.11
C PHE A 114 -8.99 -3.39 -4.59
N GLU A 115 -8.35 -2.37 -4.01
CA GLU A 115 -7.82 -2.28 -2.66
C GLU A 115 -6.62 -3.23 -2.44
N SER A 116 -5.48 -2.65 -2.07
CA SER A 116 -4.22 -3.40 -1.97
C SER A 116 -4.30 -4.57 -0.99
N ALA A 117 -5.04 -4.42 0.12
CA ALA A 117 -5.25 -5.51 1.08
C ALA A 117 -6.20 -6.59 0.53
N ASN A 118 -7.22 -6.20 -0.24
CA ASN A 118 -8.11 -7.15 -0.88
C ASN A 118 -7.40 -7.95 -1.99
N ILE A 119 -6.48 -7.34 -2.73
CA ILE A 119 -5.64 -8.09 -3.70
C ILE A 119 -4.83 -9.18 -2.98
N LEU A 120 -4.25 -8.87 -1.80
CA LEU A 120 -3.55 -9.86 -0.99
C LEU A 120 -4.48 -11.00 -0.57
N LEU A 121 -5.65 -10.66 -0.02
CA LEU A 121 -6.62 -11.63 0.46
C LEU A 121 -7.15 -12.50 -0.67
N TYR A 122 -7.54 -11.90 -1.79
CA TYR A 122 -8.03 -12.59 -2.98
C TYR A 122 -7.03 -13.65 -3.48
N LEU A 123 -5.77 -13.25 -3.66
CA LEU A 123 -4.72 -14.15 -4.12
C LEU A 123 -4.40 -15.24 -3.09
N ALA A 124 -4.40 -14.90 -1.80
CA ALA A 124 -4.16 -15.86 -0.73
C ALA A 124 -5.25 -16.94 -0.67
N GLU A 125 -6.52 -16.55 -0.79
CA GLU A 125 -7.65 -17.47 -0.80
C GLU A 125 -7.70 -18.30 -2.09
N LYS A 126 -7.49 -17.69 -3.24
CA LYS A 126 -7.47 -18.37 -4.55
C LYS A 126 -6.46 -19.52 -4.58
N PHE A 127 -5.28 -19.33 -4.01
CA PHE A 127 -4.21 -20.31 -4.06
C PHE A 127 -3.99 -21.08 -2.74
N GLY A 128 -4.72 -20.75 -1.67
CA GLY A 128 -4.56 -21.39 -0.37
C GLY A 128 -3.16 -21.21 0.22
N LYS A 129 -2.56 -20.01 0.04
CA LYS A 129 -1.20 -19.69 0.48
C LYS A 129 -1.16 -18.40 1.30
N LEU A 130 -0.21 -18.31 2.23
CA LEU A 130 0.06 -17.11 3.04
C LEU A 130 -1.14 -16.65 3.91
N ILE A 131 -2.10 -17.54 4.12
CA ILE A 131 -3.24 -17.40 5.00
C ILE A 131 -3.58 -18.75 5.61
N PRO A 132 -3.73 -18.86 6.96
CA PRO A 132 -4.11 -20.11 7.61
C PRO A 132 -5.54 -20.53 7.29
N THR A 133 -5.79 -21.83 7.28
CA THR A 133 -7.14 -22.40 7.21
C THR A 133 -7.82 -22.54 8.57
N ASP A 134 -7.05 -22.61 9.65
CA ASP A 134 -7.59 -22.59 11.02
C ASP A 134 -8.31 -21.27 11.28
N HIS A 135 -9.53 -21.34 11.79
CA HIS A 135 -10.40 -20.18 11.97
C HIS A 135 -9.80 -19.10 12.89
N ALA A 136 -9.19 -19.51 14.01
CA ALA A 136 -8.64 -18.55 14.98
C ALA A 136 -7.39 -17.86 14.41
N LYS A 137 -6.47 -18.63 13.83
CA LYS A 137 -5.26 -18.09 13.19
C LYS A 137 -5.60 -17.20 11.99
N ARG A 138 -6.58 -17.62 11.16
CA ARG A 138 -7.06 -16.81 10.04
C ARG A 138 -7.66 -15.48 10.51
N THR A 139 -8.43 -15.52 11.60
CA THR A 139 -9.01 -14.31 12.19
C THR A 139 -7.91 -13.34 12.64
N GLU A 140 -6.84 -13.85 13.26
CA GLU A 140 -5.71 -13.03 13.68
C GLU A 140 -5.00 -12.36 12.47
N VAL A 141 -4.79 -13.10 11.38
CA VAL A 141 -4.26 -12.52 10.13
C VAL A 141 -5.15 -11.40 9.60
N LEU A 142 -6.48 -11.60 9.60
CA LEU A 142 -7.43 -10.58 9.14
C LEU A 142 -7.50 -9.37 10.08
N ASN A 143 -7.38 -9.56 11.40
CA ASN A 143 -7.28 -8.44 12.34
C ASN A 143 -6.14 -7.50 11.94
N TRP A 144 -4.96 -8.04 11.70
CA TRP A 144 -3.78 -7.26 11.31
C TRP A 144 -3.85 -6.69 9.90
N LEU A 145 -4.45 -7.43 8.96
CA LEU A 145 -4.67 -6.94 7.59
C LEU A 145 -5.60 -5.72 7.60
N PHE A 146 -6.72 -5.78 8.30
CA PHE A 146 -7.67 -4.68 8.41
C PHE A 146 -7.15 -3.54 9.29
N TRP A 147 -6.38 -3.86 10.35
CA TRP A 147 -5.68 -2.83 11.11
C TRP A 147 -4.77 -2.00 10.19
N GLN A 148 -3.99 -2.65 9.34
CA GLN A 148 -3.10 -1.96 8.42
C GLN A 148 -3.88 -1.05 7.45
N THR A 149 -5.01 -1.50 6.96
CA THR A 149 -5.86 -0.72 6.05
C THR A 149 -6.39 0.55 6.73
N GLY A 150 -6.79 0.45 7.99
CA GLY A 150 -7.27 1.60 8.78
C GLY A 150 -6.15 2.50 9.31
N ALA A 151 -4.94 1.96 9.54
CA ALA A 151 -3.82 2.69 10.14
C ALA A 151 -2.95 3.41 9.11
N ALA A 152 -2.74 2.82 7.93
CA ALA A 152 -1.88 3.40 6.89
C ALA A 152 -2.29 4.80 6.42
N PRO A 153 -3.58 5.20 6.35
CA PRO A 153 -3.96 6.56 6.03
C PRO A 153 -3.40 7.62 6.99
N PHE A 154 -3.25 7.29 8.28
CA PHE A 154 -2.61 8.20 9.24
C PHE A 154 -1.12 8.36 8.98
N LEU A 155 -0.45 7.28 8.54
CA LEU A 155 0.94 7.32 8.16
C LEU A 155 1.13 8.02 6.80
N GLY A 156 0.47 7.57 5.74
CA GLY A 156 0.65 8.09 4.39
C GLY A 156 -0.04 9.43 4.15
N GLY A 157 -1.35 9.51 4.41
CA GLY A 157 -2.16 10.70 4.21
C GLY A 157 -2.02 11.75 5.32
N GLY A 158 -1.68 11.31 6.52
CA GLY A 158 -1.44 12.19 7.66
C GLY A 158 0.04 12.60 7.76
N PHE A 159 0.86 11.76 8.41
CA PHE A 159 2.27 12.08 8.67
C PHE A 159 3.03 12.38 7.37
N GLY A 160 3.01 11.47 6.40
CA GLY A 160 3.75 11.63 5.14
C GLY A 160 3.33 12.87 4.35
N HIS A 161 2.02 13.18 4.36
CA HIS A 161 1.53 14.38 3.69
C HIS A 161 2.13 15.65 4.32
N PHE A 162 1.96 15.86 5.62
CA PHE A 162 2.40 17.09 6.27
C PHE A 162 3.91 17.15 6.49
N PHE A 163 4.58 16.01 6.70
CA PHE A 163 6.03 15.97 6.84
C PHE A 163 6.76 16.19 5.51
N HIS A 164 6.26 15.61 4.40
CA HIS A 164 6.99 15.56 3.14
C HIS A 164 6.33 16.34 2.00
N TYR A 165 5.04 16.10 1.71
CA TYR A 165 4.38 16.59 0.50
C TYR A 165 3.75 17.98 0.63
N ALA A 166 3.29 18.37 1.80
CA ALA A 166 2.63 19.65 2.00
C ALA A 166 3.57 20.81 1.64
N PRO A 167 3.07 21.84 0.94
CA PRO A 167 3.87 23.01 0.55
C PRO A 167 4.32 23.83 1.76
N GLU A 168 3.57 23.75 2.88
CA GLU A 168 3.83 24.44 4.12
C GLU A 168 4.08 23.45 5.26
N LYS A 169 5.00 23.79 6.18
CA LYS A 169 5.25 23.01 7.39
C LYS A 169 4.34 23.51 8.53
N ILE A 170 3.26 22.77 8.76
CA ILE A 170 2.28 23.08 9.81
C ILE A 170 2.65 22.25 11.04
N GLU A 171 3.29 22.88 12.02
CA GLU A 171 3.80 22.23 13.24
C GLU A 171 2.75 21.36 13.93
N TYR A 172 1.56 21.90 14.16
CA TYR A 172 0.46 21.15 14.80
C TYR A 172 0.10 19.88 14.05
N ALA A 173 -0.01 19.93 12.73
CA ALA A 173 -0.35 18.78 11.90
C ALA A 173 0.77 17.72 11.91
N ILE A 174 2.03 18.17 11.77
CA ILE A 174 3.20 17.28 11.82
C ILE A 174 3.24 16.57 13.17
N ASN A 175 3.14 17.31 14.29
CA ASN A 175 3.21 16.74 15.63
C ASN A 175 2.05 15.78 15.92
N ARG A 176 0.82 16.13 15.50
CA ARG A 176 -0.36 15.27 15.67
C ARG A 176 -0.19 13.92 14.98
N PHE A 177 0.30 13.91 13.73
CA PHE A 177 0.47 12.69 12.97
C PHE A 177 1.78 11.96 13.28
N ALA A 178 2.85 12.64 13.69
CA ALA A 178 4.06 12.00 14.19
C ALA A 178 3.78 11.21 15.47
N MET A 179 3.00 11.77 16.41
CA MET A 179 2.58 11.07 17.60
C MET A 179 1.82 9.76 17.26
N GLU A 180 0.87 9.82 16.30
CA GLU A 180 0.12 8.62 15.90
C GLU A 180 1.01 7.62 15.16
N ALA A 181 1.93 8.07 14.29
CA ALA A 181 2.89 7.19 13.63
C ALA A 181 3.78 6.47 14.65
N LYS A 182 4.30 7.17 15.67
CA LYS A 182 5.08 6.56 16.75
C LYS A 182 4.26 5.58 17.57
N ARG A 183 3.01 5.88 17.88
CA ARG A 183 2.11 4.95 18.58
C ARG A 183 1.90 3.64 17.79
N GLN A 184 1.78 3.75 16.47
CA GLN A 184 1.65 2.58 15.59
C GLN A 184 2.94 1.76 15.53
N LEU A 185 4.11 2.42 15.46
CA LEU A 185 5.42 1.77 15.51
C LEU A 185 5.65 1.04 16.84
N ASP A 186 5.31 1.68 17.97
CA ASP A 186 5.40 1.10 19.31
C ASP A 186 4.48 -0.14 19.47
N LEU A 187 3.26 -0.08 18.92
CA LEU A 187 2.36 -1.23 18.90
C LEU A 187 3.00 -2.41 18.16
N LEU A 188 3.51 -2.18 16.95
CA LEU A 188 4.12 -3.24 16.15
C LEU A 188 5.37 -3.80 16.82
N ASP A 189 6.21 -2.96 17.42
CA ASP A 189 7.42 -3.41 18.14
C ASP A 189 7.07 -4.31 19.32
N LYS A 190 6.07 -3.94 20.12
CA LYS A 190 5.59 -4.73 21.27
C LYS A 190 5.01 -6.08 20.85
N GLU A 191 4.22 -6.11 19.78
CA GLU A 191 3.67 -7.36 19.25
C GLU A 191 4.79 -8.29 18.75
N LEU A 192 5.75 -7.74 18.01
CA LEU A 192 6.87 -8.50 17.47
C LEU A 192 7.93 -8.90 18.52
N ALA A 193 7.84 -8.38 19.74
CA ALA A 193 8.68 -8.83 20.86
C ALA A 193 8.39 -10.28 21.27
N THR A 194 7.20 -10.80 20.99
CA THR A 194 6.74 -12.12 21.43
C THR A 194 6.46 -13.11 20.31
N LYS A 195 6.53 -12.68 19.07
CA LYS A 195 6.19 -13.51 17.88
C LYS A 195 7.14 -13.21 16.71
N PRO A 196 7.46 -14.23 15.91
CA PRO A 196 8.37 -14.06 14.76
C PRO A 196 7.76 -13.31 13.57
N TYR A 197 6.42 -13.25 13.50
CA TYR A 197 5.63 -12.53 12.50
C TYR A 197 4.41 -11.89 13.14
N ILE A 198 3.81 -10.91 12.50
CA ILE A 198 2.80 -10.05 13.14
C ILE A 198 1.54 -10.82 13.59
N ALA A 199 1.14 -11.82 12.85
CA ALA A 199 -0.04 -12.64 13.16
C ALA A 199 0.29 -13.98 13.89
N GLY A 200 1.55 -14.23 14.25
CA GLY A 200 1.96 -15.46 14.96
C GLY A 200 3.25 -16.06 14.43
N ASP A 201 3.27 -17.39 14.24
CA ASP A 201 4.49 -18.12 13.93
C ASP A 201 4.83 -18.17 12.44
N GLU A 202 3.88 -17.84 11.56
CA GLU A 202 4.01 -17.97 10.12
C GLU A 202 3.94 -16.60 9.40
N TYR A 203 4.74 -16.48 8.34
CA TYR A 203 4.67 -15.34 7.43
C TYR A 203 3.37 -15.37 6.62
N THR A 204 2.63 -14.27 6.62
CA THR A 204 1.30 -14.18 6.03
C THR A 204 1.09 -12.88 5.24
N ILE A 205 -0.08 -12.76 4.62
CA ILE A 205 -0.50 -11.51 3.96
C ILE A 205 -0.54 -10.30 4.90
N ALA A 206 -0.69 -10.51 6.21
CA ALA A 206 -0.63 -9.42 7.19
C ALA A 206 0.79 -8.81 7.25
N ASP A 207 1.82 -9.66 7.21
CA ASP A 207 3.21 -9.20 7.17
C ASP A 207 3.51 -8.44 5.88
N ILE A 208 3.07 -8.94 4.72
CA ILE A 208 3.23 -8.24 3.43
C ILE A 208 2.61 -6.84 3.50
N ALA A 209 1.37 -6.76 3.99
CA ALA A 209 0.63 -5.51 4.08
C ALA A 209 1.32 -4.48 4.98
N ILE A 210 1.75 -4.90 6.16
CA ILE A 210 2.36 -4.03 7.17
C ILE A 210 3.79 -3.66 6.76
N TRP A 211 4.58 -4.63 6.29
CA TRP A 211 5.96 -4.40 5.90
C TRP A 211 6.09 -3.36 4.77
N SER A 212 5.18 -3.39 3.82
CA SER A 212 5.20 -2.46 2.69
C SER A 212 5.14 -0.99 3.11
N TRP A 213 4.58 -0.68 4.28
CA TRP A 213 4.55 0.65 4.86
C TRP A 213 5.57 0.79 6.01
N TYR A 214 5.37 0.04 7.09
CA TYR A 214 6.12 0.22 8.35
C TYR A 214 7.54 -0.34 8.24
N GLY A 215 7.76 -1.45 7.53
CA GLY A 215 9.09 -1.98 7.24
C GLY A 215 9.88 -1.03 6.36
N ARG A 216 9.25 -0.47 5.32
CA ARG A 216 9.91 0.51 4.45
C ARG A 216 10.23 1.82 5.18
N LEU A 217 9.35 2.26 6.08
CA LEU A 217 9.62 3.41 6.97
C LEU A 217 10.78 3.10 7.93
N ALA A 218 10.79 1.91 8.54
CA ALA A 218 11.87 1.47 9.43
C ALA A 218 13.24 1.42 8.74
N GLN A 219 13.26 1.18 7.43
CA GLN A 219 14.47 1.23 6.58
C GLN A 219 14.80 2.65 6.06
N ASP A 220 14.01 3.67 6.41
CA ASP A 220 14.11 5.05 5.88
C ASP A 220 14.00 5.11 4.34
N LYS A 221 13.08 4.30 3.75
CA LYS A 221 12.91 4.10 2.31
C LYS A 221 11.60 4.67 1.73
N ILE A 222 10.82 5.43 2.51
CA ILE A 222 9.58 6.06 2.01
C ILE A 222 9.78 7.56 1.78
N TRP A 223 10.18 8.30 2.81
CA TRP A 223 10.40 9.74 2.75
C TRP A 223 11.76 10.07 3.36
N ASP A 224 12.49 10.96 2.71
CA ASP A 224 13.84 11.36 3.18
C ASP A 224 13.80 11.79 4.64
N LYS A 225 14.65 11.18 5.46
CA LYS A 225 14.82 11.44 6.91
C LYS A 225 13.58 11.18 7.79
N ALA A 226 12.51 10.59 7.26
CA ALA A 226 11.31 10.30 8.05
C ALA A 226 11.60 9.29 9.17
N GLY A 227 12.39 8.25 8.87
CA GLY A 227 12.82 7.27 9.85
C GLY A 227 13.68 7.90 10.95
N ILE A 228 14.55 8.84 10.61
CA ILE A 228 15.36 9.58 11.59
C ILE A 228 14.46 10.47 12.45
N PHE A 229 13.54 11.22 11.84
CA PHE A 229 12.63 12.10 12.54
C PHE A 229 11.74 11.36 13.56
N LEU A 230 11.28 10.16 13.21
CA LEU A 230 10.46 9.32 14.08
C LEU A 230 11.30 8.43 15.02
N ASP A 231 12.62 8.49 14.93
CA ASP A 231 13.56 7.65 15.69
C ASP A 231 13.21 6.15 15.59
N VAL A 232 13.01 5.67 14.34
CA VAL A 232 12.57 4.29 14.10
C VAL A 232 13.56 3.24 14.58
N LYS A 233 14.81 3.63 14.86
CA LYS A 233 15.87 2.73 15.36
C LYS A 233 15.65 2.29 16.81
N GLU A 234 14.80 2.98 17.57
CA GLU A 234 14.46 2.57 18.94
C GLU A 234 13.59 1.30 18.98
N TYR A 235 12.83 1.00 17.91
CA TYR A 235 11.92 -0.14 17.79
C TYR A 235 12.66 -1.41 17.35
N LYS A 236 13.33 -2.09 18.28
CA LYS A 236 14.30 -3.16 17.99
C LYS A 236 13.68 -4.42 17.38
N HIS A 237 12.49 -4.81 17.86
CA HIS A 237 11.79 -5.99 17.33
C HIS A 237 11.22 -5.73 15.94
N LEU A 238 10.69 -4.53 15.73
CA LEU A 238 10.26 -4.08 14.41
C LEU A 238 11.43 -4.03 13.41
N GLN A 239 12.60 -3.55 13.81
CA GLN A 239 13.80 -3.54 12.97
C GLN A 239 14.20 -4.97 12.57
N ALA A 240 14.32 -5.89 13.53
CA ALA A 240 14.68 -7.28 13.26
C ALA A 240 13.69 -7.99 12.32
N TRP A 241 12.39 -7.79 12.54
CA TRP A 241 11.34 -8.28 11.65
C TRP A 241 11.42 -7.66 10.26
N THR A 242 11.70 -6.37 10.18
CA THR A 242 11.86 -5.64 8.90
C THR A 242 12.98 -6.20 8.07
N GLU A 243 14.16 -6.45 8.67
CA GLU A 243 15.32 -7.05 8.00
C GLU A 243 15.02 -8.46 7.53
N LYS A 244 14.42 -9.28 8.41
CA LYS A 244 14.03 -10.66 8.09
C LYS A 244 13.12 -10.74 6.86
N ILE A 245 12.17 -9.83 6.71
CA ILE A 245 11.28 -9.81 5.54
C ILE A 245 11.99 -9.24 4.31
N ALA A 246 12.79 -8.19 4.47
CA ALA A 246 13.57 -7.61 3.38
C ALA A 246 14.51 -8.62 2.71
N ASP A 247 14.99 -9.60 3.46
CA ASP A 247 15.90 -10.64 2.95
C ASP A 247 15.23 -11.74 2.14
N ARG A 248 13.91 -11.82 2.15
CA ARG A 248 13.17 -12.82 1.36
C ARG A 248 13.39 -12.60 -0.15
N PRO A 249 13.75 -13.66 -0.92
CA PRO A 249 13.97 -13.51 -2.36
C PRO A 249 12.77 -12.93 -3.11
N ALA A 250 11.56 -13.36 -2.76
CA ALA A 250 10.33 -12.87 -3.36
C ALA A 250 10.09 -11.39 -3.07
N VAL A 251 10.41 -10.91 -1.87
CA VAL A 251 10.31 -9.48 -1.52
C VAL A 251 11.28 -8.66 -2.36
N LYS A 252 12.52 -9.12 -2.54
CA LYS A 252 13.53 -8.45 -3.40
C LYS A 252 13.01 -8.35 -4.83
N ARG A 253 12.53 -9.45 -5.42
CA ARG A 253 11.95 -9.43 -6.77
C ARG A 253 10.70 -8.54 -6.87
N GLY A 254 9.83 -8.58 -5.89
CA GLY A 254 8.62 -7.75 -5.86
C GLY A 254 8.89 -6.24 -5.79
N LEU A 255 10.07 -5.83 -5.29
CA LEU A 255 10.54 -4.45 -5.31
C LEU A 255 11.19 -4.04 -6.64
N GLU A 256 11.66 -5.00 -7.43
CA GLU A 256 12.44 -4.80 -8.66
C GLU A 256 11.68 -5.19 -9.93
N VAL A 257 10.35 -5.23 -9.85
CA VAL A 257 9.49 -5.58 -11.01
C VAL A 257 9.72 -4.63 -12.17
N ASP A 258 9.91 -5.19 -13.36
CA ASP A 258 9.95 -4.43 -14.61
C ASP A 258 8.52 -4.12 -15.06
N TYR A 259 8.16 -2.83 -14.97
CA TYR A 259 6.83 -2.37 -15.33
C TYR A 259 6.80 -1.98 -16.81
N LYS A 260 5.83 -2.56 -17.55
CA LYS A 260 5.50 -2.10 -18.89
C LYS A 260 4.80 -0.74 -18.82
N ASP A 261 5.00 0.11 -19.81
CA ASP A 261 4.22 1.36 -19.93
C ASP A 261 2.80 1.05 -20.44
N ILE A 262 1.82 1.91 -20.07
CA ILE A 262 0.46 1.86 -20.58
C ILE A 262 0.31 2.66 -21.87
#